data_a75906f21063522034028dd328f6c985
#
_entry.id   a75906f21063522034028dd328f6c985
#
_cell.length_a   1.000
_cell.length_b   1.000
_cell.length_c   1.000
_cell.angle_alpha   90.00
_cell.angle_beta   90.00
_cell.angle_gamma   90.00
#
_symmetry.space_group_name_H-M   'P 1'
#
loop_
_entity.id
_entity.type
_entity.pdbx_description
1 polymer ?
#
loop_
_entity_poly.entity_id
_entity_poly.type
_entity_poly.pdbx_seq_one_letter_code
_entity_poly.pdbx_strand_id
1 'polypeptide(L)'
;MAQNETVTLECIRKEIGDENLPVKGVMFGGDGAVGKTSMYLYYFLEKKEPKYIPVKVETDYGPKIYTYKKTGEKVGIYYDDHEGGGEDWDRLRHLGYERADVVVLCFSIGSRKSFDNIEEYWYPFVQKHASKAPIVLCGTQTDMRTDQFYLDRLAEHNQKPITNVEGKKLAQKIKAVGYFECSSVEGRGVKELFDAAAEATHPDITKTKSEECSVM
;
A
#
# COMPACT_ATOMS: atom_id res chain seq x y z
N MET A 1 -29.21 -4.27 -4.73
CA MET A 1 -28.37 -4.03 -5.91
C MET A 1 -27.68 -2.69 -5.67
N ALA A 2 -26.51 -2.71 -5.03
CA ALA A 2 -25.69 -1.52 -4.91
C ALA A 2 -24.97 -1.37 -6.25
N GLN A 3 -25.20 -0.27 -6.94
CA GLN A 3 -24.46 0.12 -8.12
C GLN A 3 -23.03 0.37 -7.67
N ASN A 4 -22.08 -0.43 -8.14
CA ASN A 4 -20.66 -0.10 -8.09
C ASN A 4 -20.46 1.12 -9.00
N GLU A 5 -20.63 2.32 -8.46
CA GLU A 5 -20.18 3.53 -9.13
C GLU A 5 -18.66 3.45 -9.17
N THR A 6 -18.14 3.20 -10.34
CA THR A 6 -16.71 3.35 -10.61
C THR A 6 -16.37 4.80 -10.27
N VAL A 7 -15.61 5.02 -9.20
CA VAL A 7 -15.17 6.35 -8.79
C VAL A 7 -14.46 6.98 -9.97
N THR A 8 -15.09 7.96 -10.60
CA THR A 8 -14.53 8.65 -11.76
C THR A 8 -13.64 9.79 -11.29
N LEU A 9 -12.65 10.17 -12.09
CA LEU A 9 -11.79 11.33 -11.80
C LEU A 9 -12.61 12.60 -11.56
N GLU A 10 -13.78 12.69 -12.17
CA GLU A 10 -14.72 13.81 -11.96
C GLU A 10 -15.32 13.81 -10.56
N CYS A 11 -15.73 12.65 -10.04
CA CYS A 11 -16.20 12.53 -8.66
C CYS A 11 -15.12 12.94 -7.68
N ILE A 12 -13.89 12.45 -7.87
CA ILE A 12 -12.74 12.79 -7.03
C ILE A 12 -12.47 14.29 -7.02
N ARG A 13 -12.44 14.95 -8.19
CA ARG A 13 -12.21 16.39 -8.30
C ARG A 13 -13.33 17.22 -7.64
N LYS A 14 -14.57 16.77 -7.76
CA LYS A 14 -15.73 17.40 -7.13
C LYS A 14 -15.63 17.35 -5.60
N GLU A 15 -15.19 16.24 -5.04
CA GLU A 15 -14.98 16.09 -3.59
C GLU A 15 -13.84 16.97 -3.08
N ILE A 16 -12.75 17.14 -3.87
CA ILE A 16 -11.63 18.01 -3.53
C ILE A 16 -12.04 19.51 -3.65
N GLY A 17 -13.08 19.83 -4.44
CA GLY A 17 -13.52 21.21 -4.70
C GLY A 17 -12.58 22.00 -5.61
N ASP A 18 -11.69 21.32 -6.34
CA ASP A 18 -10.78 21.92 -7.35
C ASP A 18 -10.76 21.03 -8.60
N GLU A 19 -11.47 21.48 -9.62
CA GLU A 19 -11.61 20.76 -10.89
C GLU A 19 -10.28 20.62 -11.67
N ASN A 20 -9.31 21.50 -11.40
CA ASN A 20 -8.03 21.53 -12.09
C ASN A 20 -6.92 20.78 -11.34
N LEU A 21 -7.17 20.35 -10.10
CA LEU A 21 -6.16 19.63 -9.32
C LEU A 21 -5.81 18.29 -10.00
N PRO A 22 -4.54 18.01 -10.26
CA PRO A 22 -4.15 16.69 -10.74
C PRO A 22 -4.46 15.63 -9.67
N VAL A 23 -4.95 14.48 -10.13
CA VAL A 23 -5.30 13.35 -9.24
C VAL A 23 -4.41 12.17 -9.54
N LYS A 24 -3.90 11.51 -8.49
CA LYS A 24 -3.01 10.37 -8.52
C LYS A 24 -3.56 9.22 -7.71
N GLY A 25 -3.37 7.98 -8.21
CA GLY A 25 -3.83 6.75 -7.57
C GLY A 25 -2.69 6.01 -6.86
N VAL A 26 -2.90 5.67 -5.60
CA VAL A 26 -2.04 4.79 -4.81
C VAL A 26 -2.79 3.50 -4.52
N MET A 27 -2.29 2.38 -5.06
CA MET A 27 -2.87 1.05 -4.90
C MET A 27 -2.15 0.27 -3.80
N PHE A 28 -2.89 -0.30 -2.85
CA PHE A 28 -2.36 -1.20 -1.84
C PHE A 28 -2.52 -2.66 -2.27
N GLY A 29 -1.42 -3.41 -2.25
CA GLY A 29 -1.37 -4.84 -2.57
C GLY A 29 -0.71 -5.66 -1.46
N GLY A 30 -0.92 -6.96 -1.50
CA GLY A 30 -0.41 -7.90 -0.49
C GLY A 30 -1.48 -8.90 -0.06
N ASP A 31 -1.09 -9.93 0.67
CA ASP A 31 -1.99 -10.98 1.12
C ASP A 31 -3.15 -10.46 1.99
N GLY A 32 -4.20 -11.26 2.10
CA GLY A 32 -5.28 -11.00 3.07
C GLY A 32 -4.74 -10.97 4.50
N ALA A 33 -5.40 -10.20 5.37
CA ALA A 33 -5.08 -10.08 6.80
C ALA A 33 -3.67 -9.56 7.16
N VAL A 34 -2.91 -9.00 6.20
CA VAL A 34 -1.63 -8.34 6.51
C VAL A 34 -1.82 -6.93 7.09
N GLY A 35 -3.04 -6.45 7.26
CA GLY A 35 -3.33 -5.18 7.93
C GLY A 35 -3.41 -3.97 7.00
N LYS A 36 -3.65 -4.14 5.68
CA LYS A 36 -3.86 -3.02 4.73
C LYS A 36 -5.01 -2.13 5.17
N THR A 37 -6.19 -2.70 5.33
CA THR A 37 -7.41 -2.00 5.76
C THR A 37 -7.23 -1.34 7.12
N SER A 38 -6.53 -1.97 8.06
CA SER A 38 -6.21 -1.41 9.38
C SER A 38 -5.41 -0.12 9.28
N MET A 39 -4.36 -0.12 8.44
CA MET A 39 -3.55 1.08 8.19
C MET A 39 -4.38 2.18 7.53
N TYR A 40 -5.22 1.79 6.56
CA TYR A 40 -6.11 2.71 5.86
C TYR A 40 -7.08 3.39 6.83
N LEU A 41 -7.78 2.61 7.65
CA LEU A 41 -8.69 3.12 8.66
C LEU A 41 -7.98 4.04 9.68
N TYR A 42 -6.79 3.65 10.13
CA TYR A 42 -6.00 4.48 11.04
C TYR A 42 -5.66 5.84 10.39
N TYR A 43 -5.20 5.83 9.14
CA TYR A 43 -4.79 7.05 8.43
C TYR A 43 -5.95 8.02 8.19
N PHE A 44 -7.14 7.50 7.84
CA PHE A 44 -8.29 8.35 7.54
C PHE A 44 -9.08 8.77 8.77
N LEU A 45 -9.22 7.90 9.76
CA LEU A 45 -10.03 8.14 10.95
C LEU A 45 -9.22 8.63 12.14
N GLU A 46 -7.87 8.61 12.06
CA GLU A 46 -6.96 8.95 13.17
C GLU A 46 -7.29 8.20 14.47
N LYS A 47 -7.88 7.03 14.36
CA LYS A 47 -8.36 6.21 15.48
C LYS A 47 -7.59 4.91 15.54
N LYS A 48 -7.25 4.49 16.76
CA LYS A 48 -6.78 3.13 17.03
C LYS A 48 -7.82 2.13 16.55
N GLU A 49 -7.37 1.03 16.00
CA GLU A 49 -8.21 -0.02 15.45
C GLU A 49 -9.37 -0.43 16.37
N PRO A 50 -10.56 -0.62 15.84
CA PRO A 50 -11.57 -1.43 16.52
C PRO A 50 -11.01 -2.84 16.72
N LYS A 51 -11.33 -3.49 17.85
CA LYS A 51 -10.90 -4.88 18.14
C LYS A 51 -11.24 -5.91 17.06
N TYR A 52 -12.09 -5.53 16.13
CA TYR A 52 -12.53 -6.34 15.00
C TYR A 52 -12.77 -5.45 13.78
N ILE A 53 -12.09 -5.74 12.68
CA ILE A 53 -12.32 -5.12 11.38
C ILE A 53 -13.13 -6.13 10.56
N PRO A 54 -14.35 -5.79 10.14
CA PRO A 54 -15.12 -6.65 9.23
C PRO A 54 -14.38 -6.85 7.92
N VAL A 55 -14.54 -8.01 7.29
CA VAL A 55 -13.93 -8.35 5.99
C VAL A 55 -14.39 -7.42 4.85
N LYS A 56 -15.50 -6.73 5.03
CA LYS A 56 -15.97 -5.66 4.15
C LYS A 56 -16.11 -4.38 4.96
N VAL A 57 -15.20 -3.46 4.77
CA VAL A 57 -15.31 -2.07 5.19
C VAL A 57 -15.50 -1.25 3.92
N GLU A 58 -16.51 -0.41 3.87
CA GLU A 58 -16.57 0.64 2.85
C GLU A 58 -15.42 1.60 3.13
N THR A 59 -14.38 1.55 2.30
CA THR A 59 -13.14 2.32 2.47
C THR A 59 -13.11 3.56 1.60
N ASP A 60 -14.26 4.03 1.15
CA ASP A 60 -14.34 5.24 0.31
C ASP A 60 -14.36 6.50 1.19
N TYR A 61 -13.17 6.87 1.68
CA TYR A 61 -13.00 8.10 2.47
C TYR A 61 -12.60 9.30 1.59
N GLY A 62 -12.73 9.16 0.28
CA GLY A 62 -12.38 10.22 -0.67
C GLY A 62 -10.87 10.50 -0.78
N PRO A 63 -10.50 11.36 -1.72
CA PRO A 63 -9.11 11.75 -1.94
C PRO A 63 -8.62 12.73 -0.87
N LYS A 64 -7.32 12.65 -0.54
CA LYS A 64 -6.65 13.64 0.30
C LYS A 64 -5.76 14.55 -0.53
N ILE A 65 -5.77 15.85 -0.24
CA ILE A 65 -4.83 16.80 -0.83
C ILE A 65 -3.46 16.58 -0.20
N TYR A 66 -2.46 16.32 -1.04
CA TYR A 66 -1.07 16.26 -0.65
C TYR A 66 -0.29 17.43 -1.29
N THR A 67 0.71 17.93 -0.59
CA THR A 67 1.63 18.95 -1.12
C THR A 67 3.02 18.33 -1.21
N TYR A 68 3.56 18.22 -2.42
CA TYR A 68 4.88 17.66 -2.64
C TYR A 68 5.95 18.50 -1.93
N LYS A 69 6.81 17.83 -1.17
CA LYS A 69 7.81 18.50 -0.31
C LYS A 69 8.83 19.30 -1.11
N LYS A 70 9.20 18.82 -2.29
CA LYS A 70 10.26 19.41 -3.11
C LYS A 70 9.74 20.59 -3.95
N THR A 71 8.57 20.50 -4.54
CA THR A 71 8.03 21.48 -5.50
C THR A 71 7.01 22.41 -4.87
N GLY A 72 6.36 22.02 -3.79
CA GLY A 72 5.24 22.75 -3.19
C GLY A 72 3.93 22.62 -3.98
N GLU A 73 3.91 21.84 -5.08
CA GLU A 73 2.71 21.60 -5.87
C GLU A 73 1.72 20.73 -5.11
N LYS A 74 0.44 21.03 -5.33
CA LYS A 74 -0.66 20.26 -4.71
C LYS A 74 -1.16 19.18 -5.68
N VAL A 75 -1.56 18.05 -5.10
CA VAL A 75 -2.13 16.91 -5.82
C VAL A 75 -3.23 16.25 -4.97
N GLY A 76 -4.28 15.78 -5.61
CA GLY A 76 -5.26 14.90 -4.96
C GLY A 76 -4.75 13.47 -4.99
N ILE A 77 -4.67 12.80 -3.85
CA ILE A 77 -4.27 11.39 -3.78
C ILE A 77 -5.50 10.55 -3.43
N TYR A 78 -5.83 9.65 -4.34
CA TYR A 78 -6.80 8.59 -4.11
C TYR A 78 -6.06 7.33 -3.68
N TYR A 79 -6.45 6.79 -2.52
CA TYR A 79 -5.86 5.56 -1.98
C TYR A 79 -6.86 4.44 -2.17
N ASP A 80 -6.42 3.36 -2.79
CA ASP A 80 -7.27 2.21 -3.11
C ASP A 80 -6.81 0.96 -2.35
N ASP A 81 -7.67 0.46 -1.47
CA ASP A 81 -7.49 -0.77 -0.71
C ASP A 81 -8.45 -1.85 -1.25
N HIS A 82 -8.14 -2.39 -2.41
CA HIS A 82 -8.93 -3.48 -3.00
C HIS A 82 -8.62 -4.80 -2.30
N GLU A 83 -9.37 -5.08 -1.25
CA GLU A 83 -9.49 -6.43 -0.71
C GLU A 83 -10.57 -7.20 -1.46
N GLY A 84 -10.17 -7.96 -2.48
CA GLY A 84 -11.03 -8.92 -3.12
C GLY A 84 -10.68 -10.33 -2.66
N GLY A 85 -11.60 -11.01 -2.01
CA GLY A 85 -11.58 -12.46 -1.87
C GLY A 85 -12.49 -13.09 -2.92
N GLY A 86 -11.97 -14.07 -3.69
CA GLY A 86 -12.73 -14.83 -4.66
C GLY A 86 -12.29 -14.65 -6.13
N GLU A 87 -12.59 -15.64 -6.96
CA GLU A 87 -12.14 -15.72 -8.37
C GLU A 87 -12.60 -14.53 -9.23
N ASP A 88 -13.78 -13.97 -8.95
CA ASP A 88 -14.31 -12.82 -9.69
C ASP A 88 -13.52 -11.54 -9.40
N TRP A 89 -13.02 -11.37 -8.18
CA TRP A 89 -12.19 -10.24 -7.80
C TRP A 89 -10.78 -10.34 -8.38
N ASP A 90 -10.22 -11.54 -8.51
CA ASP A 90 -8.92 -11.74 -9.15
C ASP A 90 -8.94 -11.28 -10.62
N ARG A 91 -10.10 -11.43 -11.29
CA ARG A 91 -10.28 -10.94 -12.66
C ARG A 91 -10.37 -9.42 -12.77
N LEU A 92 -10.86 -8.72 -11.73
CA LEU A 92 -11.03 -7.27 -11.74
C LEU A 92 -9.83 -6.53 -11.10
N ARG A 93 -9.07 -7.21 -10.27
CA ARG A 93 -7.92 -6.64 -9.56
C ARG A 93 -6.94 -5.93 -10.48
N HIS A 94 -6.64 -6.51 -11.66
CA HIS A 94 -5.69 -5.92 -12.61
C HIS A 94 -6.09 -4.52 -13.08
N LEU A 95 -7.40 -4.22 -13.20
CA LEU A 95 -7.87 -2.92 -13.66
C LEU A 95 -7.47 -1.77 -12.72
N GLY A 96 -7.48 -2.02 -11.40
CA GLY A 96 -7.00 -1.06 -10.41
C GLY A 96 -5.50 -0.81 -10.55
N TYR A 97 -4.72 -1.89 -10.71
CA TYR A 97 -3.26 -1.77 -10.86
C TYR A 97 -2.85 -1.06 -12.15
N GLU A 98 -3.55 -1.26 -13.25
CA GLU A 98 -3.29 -0.57 -14.53
C GLU A 98 -3.44 0.96 -14.43
N ARG A 99 -4.22 1.44 -13.47
CA ARG A 99 -4.45 2.87 -13.21
C ARG A 99 -3.59 3.43 -12.09
N ALA A 100 -2.83 2.58 -11.39
CA ALA A 100 -2.03 3.02 -10.25
C ALA A 100 -0.83 3.85 -10.69
N ASP A 101 -0.66 5.03 -10.08
CA ASP A 101 0.56 5.83 -10.19
C ASP A 101 1.65 5.31 -9.24
N VAL A 102 1.28 4.67 -8.13
CA VAL A 102 2.17 4.04 -7.15
C VAL A 102 1.52 2.76 -6.63
N VAL A 103 2.31 1.73 -6.39
CA VAL A 103 1.86 0.51 -5.72
C VAL A 103 2.57 0.36 -4.37
N VAL A 104 1.81 0.20 -3.30
CA VAL A 104 2.31 -0.13 -1.97
C VAL A 104 2.12 -1.62 -1.75
N LEU A 105 3.21 -2.40 -1.71
CA LEU A 105 3.16 -3.83 -1.41
C LEU A 105 3.36 -4.06 0.09
N CYS A 106 2.39 -4.74 0.71
CA CYS A 106 2.33 -4.97 2.14
C CYS A 106 2.51 -6.44 2.50
N PHE A 107 3.31 -6.71 3.53
CA PHE A 107 3.41 -8.00 4.19
C PHE A 107 3.34 -7.83 5.70
N SER A 108 2.89 -8.85 6.42
CA SER A 108 2.90 -8.85 7.89
C SER A 108 4.27 -9.28 8.42
N ILE A 109 4.80 -8.54 9.40
CA ILE A 109 6.03 -8.93 10.12
C ILE A 109 5.90 -10.31 10.78
N GLY A 110 4.70 -10.70 11.21
CA GLY A 110 4.41 -12.00 11.82
C GLY A 110 4.11 -13.12 10.82
N SER A 111 4.18 -12.89 9.51
CA SER A 111 3.82 -13.90 8.50
C SER A 111 4.91 -14.10 7.45
N ARG A 112 5.72 -15.14 7.63
CA ARG A 112 6.75 -15.54 6.64
C ARG A 112 6.13 -15.75 5.26
N LYS A 113 4.98 -16.42 5.19
CA LYS A 113 4.27 -16.65 3.93
C LYS A 113 3.95 -15.36 3.20
N SER A 114 3.38 -14.36 3.90
CA SER A 114 3.05 -13.09 3.25
C SER A 114 4.30 -12.32 2.77
N PHE A 115 5.43 -12.48 3.47
CA PHE A 115 6.72 -11.92 3.07
C PHE A 115 7.23 -12.61 1.78
N ASP A 116 7.24 -13.93 1.73
CA ASP A 116 7.71 -14.69 0.58
C ASP A 116 6.80 -14.45 -0.64
N ASN A 117 5.47 -14.34 -0.44
CA ASN A 117 4.50 -14.02 -1.49
C ASN A 117 4.72 -12.65 -2.13
N ILE A 118 5.41 -11.70 -1.48
CA ILE A 118 5.78 -10.43 -2.14
C ILE A 118 6.65 -10.71 -3.38
N GLU A 119 7.63 -11.59 -3.26
CA GLU A 119 8.53 -11.93 -4.37
C GLU A 119 7.91 -12.93 -5.33
N GLU A 120 7.22 -13.96 -4.80
CA GLU A 120 6.74 -15.09 -5.60
C GLU A 120 5.48 -14.76 -6.40
N TYR A 121 4.62 -13.87 -5.88
CA TYR A 121 3.33 -13.57 -6.47
C TYR A 121 3.13 -12.07 -6.76
N TRP A 122 3.23 -11.22 -5.73
CA TRP A 122 2.82 -9.82 -5.85
C TRP A 122 3.72 -8.98 -6.75
N TYR A 123 5.03 -9.14 -6.63
CA TYR A 123 5.96 -8.40 -7.48
C TYR A 123 5.82 -8.78 -8.97
N PRO A 124 5.78 -10.07 -9.36
CA PRO A 124 5.47 -10.46 -10.75
C PRO A 124 4.12 -9.92 -11.24
N PHE A 125 3.09 -9.93 -10.38
CA PHE A 125 1.78 -9.38 -10.73
C PHE A 125 1.86 -7.88 -11.03
N VAL A 126 2.52 -7.09 -10.18
CA VAL A 126 2.72 -5.66 -10.39
C VAL A 126 3.56 -5.39 -11.65
N GLN A 127 4.61 -6.18 -11.89
CA GLN A 127 5.42 -6.03 -13.11
C GLN A 127 4.59 -6.27 -14.38
N LYS A 128 3.61 -7.14 -14.32
CA LYS A 128 2.70 -7.43 -15.45
C LYS A 128 1.67 -6.33 -15.68
N HIS A 129 1.06 -5.80 -14.61
CA HIS A 129 -0.13 -4.93 -14.71
C HIS A 129 0.14 -3.45 -14.42
N ALA A 130 1.22 -3.12 -13.70
CA ALA A 130 1.60 -1.78 -13.31
C ALA A 130 3.11 -1.54 -13.45
N SER A 131 3.74 -1.99 -14.53
CA SER A 131 5.20 -2.01 -14.72
C SER A 131 5.88 -0.64 -14.59
N LYS A 132 5.15 0.44 -14.85
CA LYS A 132 5.64 1.83 -14.76
C LYS A 132 5.50 2.43 -13.37
N ALA A 133 4.60 1.91 -12.53
CA ALA A 133 4.37 2.42 -11.20
C ALA A 133 5.57 2.11 -10.29
N PRO A 134 6.11 3.09 -9.56
CA PRO A 134 7.08 2.82 -8.51
C PRO A 134 6.42 1.98 -7.40
N ILE A 135 7.23 1.11 -6.79
CA ILE A 135 6.80 0.23 -5.71
C ILE A 135 7.33 0.78 -4.40
N VAL A 136 6.47 0.92 -3.40
CA VAL A 136 6.84 1.13 -1.99
C VAL A 136 6.59 -0.19 -1.27
N LEU A 137 7.56 -0.69 -0.50
CA LEU A 137 7.39 -1.91 0.30
C LEU A 137 7.10 -1.55 1.75
N CYS A 138 6.12 -2.24 2.35
CA CYS A 138 5.72 -2.03 3.74
C CYS A 138 5.66 -3.32 4.54
N GLY A 139 6.41 -3.40 5.64
CA GLY A 139 6.22 -4.39 6.70
C GLY A 139 5.24 -3.87 7.75
N THR A 140 4.11 -4.52 7.87
CA THR A 140 3.00 -4.12 8.75
C THR A 140 3.04 -4.90 10.06
N GLN A 141 2.21 -4.50 11.04
CA GLN A 141 2.04 -5.20 12.32
C GLN A 141 3.36 -5.33 13.09
N THR A 142 4.18 -4.27 13.11
CA THR A 142 5.49 -4.28 13.77
C THR A 142 5.42 -4.48 15.29
N ASP A 143 4.27 -4.23 15.90
CA ASP A 143 3.93 -4.55 17.28
C ASP A 143 4.10 -6.04 17.61
N MET A 144 3.91 -6.93 16.64
CA MET A 144 4.12 -8.38 16.82
C MET A 144 5.56 -8.79 17.18
N ARG A 145 6.55 -7.91 16.95
CA ARG A 145 7.94 -8.21 17.36
C ARG A 145 8.17 -8.20 18.87
N THR A 146 7.31 -7.52 19.61
CA THR A 146 7.43 -7.34 21.06
C THR A 146 6.27 -7.95 21.84
N ASP A 147 5.24 -8.42 21.14
CA ASP A 147 4.09 -9.07 21.76
C ASP A 147 4.38 -10.54 21.99
N GLN A 148 4.43 -10.92 23.29
CA GLN A 148 4.81 -12.27 23.71
C GLN A 148 3.85 -13.35 23.17
N PHE A 149 2.56 -13.05 23.06
CA PHE A 149 1.58 -13.99 22.51
C PHE A 149 1.90 -14.38 21.06
N TYR A 150 2.26 -13.38 20.23
CA TYR A 150 2.65 -13.67 18.84
C TYR A 150 4.01 -14.34 18.72
N LEU A 151 4.96 -13.98 19.58
CA LEU A 151 6.28 -14.61 19.61
C LEU A 151 6.18 -16.10 19.97
N ASP A 152 5.37 -16.45 20.95
CA ASP A 152 5.14 -17.84 21.36
C ASP A 152 4.50 -18.65 20.22
N ARG A 153 3.48 -18.09 19.56
CA ARG A 153 2.84 -18.74 18.40
C ARG A 153 3.80 -18.95 17.23
N LEU A 154 4.66 -17.99 16.92
CA LEU A 154 5.67 -18.16 15.88
C LEU A 154 6.70 -19.25 16.28
N ALA A 155 7.10 -19.29 17.55
CA ALA A 155 8.02 -20.30 18.07
C ALA A 155 7.46 -21.73 17.98
N GLU A 156 6.15 -21.93 18.22
CA GLU A 156 5.47 -23.22 18.02
C GLU A 156 5.65 -23.78 16.60
N HIS A 157 5.80 -22.89 15.61
CA HIS A 157 6.03 -23.24 14.21
C HIS A 157 7.48 -23.09 13.76
N ASN A 158 8.43 -22.95 14.70
CA ASN A 158 9.85 -22.69 14.41
C ASN A 158 10.07 -21.43 13.53
N GLN A 159 9.20 -20.44 13.66
CA GLN A 159 9.28 -19.17 12.95
C GLN A 159 9.70 -18.03 13.88
N LYS A 160 10.18 -16.96 13.26
CA LYS A 160 10.54 -15.71 13.94
C LYS A 160 9.94 -14.53 13.15
N PRO A 161 9.67 -13.41 13.81
CA PRO A 161 9.25 -12.20 13.10
C PRO A 161 10.26 -11.80 12.02
N ILE A 162 9.76 -11.30 10.90
CA ILE A 162 10.58 -10.74 9.84
C ILE A 162 11.36 -9.56 10.40
N THR A 163 12.67 -9.56 10.16
CA THR A 163 13.56 -8.49 10.60
C THR A 163 13.54 -7.29 9.64
N ASN A 164 13.89 -6.10 10.13
CA ASN A 164 14.05 -4.92 9.29
C ASN A 164 15.10 -5.12 8.19
N VAL A 165 16.15 -5.90 8.48
CA VAL A 165 17.21 -6.22 7.50
C VAL A 165 16.66 -7.07 6.35
N GLU A 166 15.82 -8.05 6.64
CA GLU A 166 15.16 -8.87 5.60
C GLU A 166 14.25 -8.00 4.73
N GLY A 167 13.43 -7.15 5.35
CA GLY A 167 12.56 -6.23 4.62
C GLY A 167 13.34 -5.29 3.68
N LYS A 168 14.45 -4.71 4.15
CA LYS A 168 15.32 -3.87 3.32
C LYS A 168 15.95 -4.64 2.15
N LYS A 169 16.38 -5.88 2.38
CA LYS A 169 16.92 -6.74 1.31
C LYS A 169 15.87 -7.06 0.26
N LEU A 170 14.63 -7.38 0.69
CA LEU A 170 13.53 -7.61 -0.23
C LEU A 170 13.19 -6.35 -1.03
N ALA A 171 13.15 -5.18 -0.39
CA ALA A 171 12.92 -3.91 -1.07
C ALA A 171 13.95 -3.64 -2.17
N GLN A 172 15.23 -3.89 -1.90
CA GLN A 172 16.29 -3.79 -2.90
C GLN A 172 16.07 -4.78 -4.06
N LYS A 173 15.71 -6.03 -3.74
CA LYS A 173 15.51 -7.09 -4.74
C LYS A 173 14.38 -6.77 -5.71
N ILE A 174 13.26 -6.23 -5.19
CA ILE A 174 12.10 -5.83 -6.01
C ILE A 174 12.21 -4.40 -6.55
N LYS A 175 13.35 -3.73 -6.35
CA LYS A 175 13.61 -2.35 -6.79
C LYS A 175 12.54 -1.36 -6.25
N ALA A 176 12.11 -1.54 -5.01
CA ALA A 176 11.21 -0.62 -4.36
C ALA A 176 11.90 0.74 -4.13
N VAL A 177 11.17 1.84 -4.32
CA VAL A 177 11.67 3.20 -4.10
C VAL A 177 11.79 3.55 -2.61
N GLY A 178 11.17 2.75 -1.72
CA GLY A 178 11.26 2.90 -0.28
C GLY A 178 10.81 1.64 0.46
N TYR A 179 11.31 1.46 1.69
CA TYR A 179 10.87 0.44 2.63
C TYR A 179 10.43 1.10 3.93
N PHE A 180 9.22 0.79 4.37
CA PHE A 180 8.61 1.31 5.58
C PHE A 180 8.13 0.19 6.48
N GLU A 181 8.06 0.47 7.77
CA GLU A 181 7.48 -0.42 8.76
C GLU A 181 6.45 0.33 9.56
N CYS A 182 5.30 -0.28 9.81
CA CYS A 182 4.22 0.37 10.53
C CYS A 182 3.45 -0.59 11.46
N SER A 183 2.78 0.01 12.43
CA SER A 183 1.76 -0.62 13.28
C SER A 183 0.57 0.32 13.38
N SER A 184 -0.59 -0.11 12.89
CA SER A 184 -1.85 0.63 13.04
C SER A 184 -2.33 0.62 14.50
N VAL A 185 -1.99 -0.44 15.26
CA VAL A 185 -2.32 -0.54 16.69
C VAL A 185 -1.59 0.52 17.51
N GLU A 186 -0.30 0.74 17.23
CA GLU A 186 0.52 1.76 17.89
C GLU A 186 0.44 3.13 17.22
N GLY A 187 -0.09 3.19 15.99
CA GLY A 187 -0.11 4.40 15.16
C GLY A 187 1.26 4.81 14.64
N ARG A 188 2.24 3.93 14.69
CA ARG A 188 3.63 4.21 14.30
C ARG A 188 3.87 3.89 12.83
N GLY A 189 4.51 4.82 12.11
CA GLY A 189 4.95 4.63 10.73
C GLY A 189 3.83 4.70 9.67
N VAL A 190 2.55 4.78 10.06
CA VAL A 190 1.42 4.79 9.11
C VAL A 190 1.42 6.08 8.31
N LYS A 191 1.48 7.24 8.99
CA LYS A 191 1.50 8.53 8.28
C LYS A 191 2.70 8.64 7.35
N GLU A 192 3.87 8.23 7.79
CA GLU A 192 5.10 8.26 7.01
C GLU A 192 5.02 7.39 5.75
N LEU A 193 4.34 6.23 5.83
CA LEU A 193 4.09 5.37 4.68
C LEU A 193 3.18 6.05 3.65
N PHE A 194 2.05 6.62 4.09
CA PHE A 194 1.10 7.29 3.20
C PHE A 194 1.72 8.53 2.56
N ASP A 195 2.46 9.33 3.35
CA ASP A 195 3.20 10.49 2.84
C ASP A 195 4.26 10.07 1.79
N ALA A 196 4.99 8.98 2.04
CA ALA A 196 5.99 8.48 1.10
C ALA A 196 5.34 7.92 -0.18
N ALA A 197 4.20 7.25 -0.07
CA ALA A 197 3.45 6.77 -1.22
C ALA A 197 2.92 7.95 -2.06
N ALA A 198 2.40 9.00 -1.41
CA ALA A 198 1.99 10.23 -2.09
C ALA A 198 3.17 10.93 -2.79
N GLU A 199 4.31 11.07 -2.11
CA GLU A 199 5.53 11.65 -2.69
C GLU A 199 6.03 10.86 -3.90
N ALA A 200 5.91 9.52 -3.87
CA ALA A 200 6.31 8.64 -4.96
C ALA A 200 5.45 8.79 -6.23
N THR A 201 4.29 9.47 -6.17
CA THR A 201 3.48 9.80 -7.35
C THR A 201 4.06 10.95 -8.18
N HIS A 202 5.08 11.67 -7.65
CA HIS A 202 5.69 12.78 -8.36
C HIS A 202 6.42 12.32 -9.62
N PRO A 203 6.26 13.02 -10.77
CA PRO A 203 6.84 12.60 -12.06
C PRO A 203 8.36 12.42 -12.05
N ASP A 204 9.09 13.18 -11.25
CA ASP A 204 10.57 13.09 -11.20
C ASP A 204 11.05 11.76 -10.61
N ILE A 205 10.27 11.14 -9.72
CA ILE A 205 10.62 9.83 -9.14
C ILE A 205 10.40 8.71 -10.17
N THR A 206 9.41 8.87 -11.05
CA THR A 206 9.14 7.91 -12.12
C THR A 206 10.17 8.00 -13.26
N LYS A 207 10.73 9.17 -13.53
CA LYS A 207 11.75 9.38 -14.59
C LYS A 207 13.10 8.71 -14.27
N THR A 208 13.52 8.72 -13.01
CA THR A 208 14.79 8.09 -12.59
C THR A 208 14.82 6.58 -12.90
N LYS A 209 13.67 5.91 -12.88
CA LYS A 209 13.56 4.48 -13.25
C LYS A 209 13.70 4.23 -14.77
N SER A 210 13.28 5.17 -15.62
CA SER A 210 13.33 5.02 -17.08
C SER A 210 14.73 5.29 -17.65
N GLU A 211 15.52 6.13 -16.98
CA GLU A 211 16.88 6.47 -17.42
C GLU A 211 17.89 5.40 -17.05
N GLU A 212 17.74 4.70 -15.92
CA GLU A 212 18.60 3.57 -15.55
C GLU A 212 18.38 2.32 -16.44
N CYS A 213 17.23 2.17 -17.09
CA CYS A 213 16.98 1.10 -18.05
C CYS A 213 17.45 1.40 -19.48
N SER A 214 17.90 2.63 -19.76
CA SER A 214 18.34 3.04 -21.12
C SER A 214 19.86 3.01 -21.31
N VAL A 215 20.62 2.59 -20.29
CA VAL A 215 22.07 2.49 -20.31
C VAL A 215 22.50 1.06 -19.96
N MET A 216 22.13 0.11 -20.81
CA MET A 216 22.83 -1.19 -20.96
C MET A 216 22.66 -1.70 -22.39
#